data_b8b5998754ac21982126c8138a75f5e4
#
_entry.id   b8b5998754ac21982126c8138a75f5e4
#
_cell.length_a   1.000
_cell.length_b   1.000
_cell.length_c   1.000
_cell.angle_alpha   90.00
_cell.angle_beta   90.00
_cell.angle_gamma   90.00
#
_symmetry.space_group_name_H-M   'P 1'
#
loop_
_entity.id
_entity.type
_entity.pdbx_description
1 polymer ?
#
loop_
_entity_poly.entity_id
_entity_poly.type
_entity_poly.pdbx_seq_one_letter_code
_entity_poly.pdbx_strand_id
1 'polypeptide(L)'
;NKVYDSEVVRFTYTSLISPKAVYDYDMAGRSLEVKKESEVLGGYDKTQYTTERLFAPAPDGAMVPISIVYKKGARKGTPSPLLLYGYGAYGLTSEPNFEMELISLLDRGVIYAIAHVRGGSEMGRYWYEEGRLFDKRNTFSDFIACAEYLVEQGLTSPDKLAAEGVSAGGLLIGAVANMRPDLFKAMVGAVPFVDVINTMLDPSIPLTVIEYEEWGNPNEKDYFDYMMTYSPYDNVKAQEYPNMLV
;
A
#
# COMPACT_ATOMS: atom_id res chain seq x y z
N ASN A 1 10.91 -7.10 -26.73
CA ASN A 1 11.27 -7.31 -28.15
C ASN A 1 10.62 -8.60 -28.69
N LYS A 2 10.15 -8.58 -29.95
CA LYS A 2 9.60 -9.76 -30.65
C LYS A 2 10.65 -10.46 -31.52
N VAL A 3 11.84 -9.89 -31.60
CA VAL A 3 12.97 -10.40 -32.42
C VAL A 3 14.00 -10.99 -31.46
N TYR A 4 14.33 -12.27 -31.68
CA TYR A 4 15.21 -13.03 -30.78
C TYR A 4 16.66 -12.52 -30.76
N ASP A 5 17.19 -12.15 -31.93
CA ASP A 5 18.57 -11.70 -32.16
C ASP A 5 18.70 -10.14 -32.14
N SER A 6 17.78 -9.45 -31.44
CA SER A 6 17.83 -8.00 -31.30
C SER A 6 19.03 -7.58 -30.47
N GLU A 7 19.83 -6.65 -30.95
CA GLU A 7 20.92 -6.01 -30.18
C GLU A 7 20.41 -4.93 -29.21
N VAL A 8 19.11 -4.56 -29.32
CA VAL A 8 18.48 -3.50 -28.50
C VAL A 8 17.35 -4.08 -27.68
N VAL A 9 17.33 -3.80 -26.37
CA VAL A 9 16.23 -4.10 -25.45
C VAL A 9 15.45 -2.81 -25.17
N ARG A 10 14.16 -2.79 -25.54
CA ARG A 10 13.25 -1.71 -25.18
C ARG A 10 12.50 -2.09 -23.91
N PHE A 11 12.51 -1.18 -22.92
CA PHE A 11 11.79 -1.35 -21.65
C PHE A 11 11.21 -0.02 -21.17
N THR A 12 10.28 -0.12 -20.24
CA THR A 12 9.70 1.03 -19.52
C THR A 12 10.22 1.04 -18.10
N TYR A 13 10.55 2.22 -17.60
CA TYR A 13 10.94 2.43 -16.20
C TYR A 13 10.14 3.57 -15.60
N THR A 14 9.80 3.43 -14.32
CA THR A 14 9.23 4.44 -13.46
C THR A 14 9.70 4.20 -12.02
N SER A 15 9.60 5.19 -11.16
CA SER A 15 9.81 5.07 -9.72
C SER A 15 9.05 6.20 -9.02
N LEU A 16 9.00 6.22 -7.68
CA LEU A 16 8.32 7.29 -6.93
C LEU A 16 8.75 8.72 -7.31
N ILE A 17 9.95 8.88 -7.90
CA ILE A 17 10.48 10.20 -8.33
C ILE A 17 10.80 10.28 -9.81
N SER A 18 10.61 9.22 -10.58
CA SER A 18 10.92 9.24 -12.02
C SER A 18 9.64 9.00 -12.81
N PRO A 19 9.17 10.00 -13.57
CA PRO A 19 8.05 9.82 -14.50
C PRO A 19 8.30 8.64 -15.41
N LYS A 20 7.22 7.99 -15.86
CA LYS A 20 7.28 6.83 -16.73
C LYS A 20 8.02 7.18 -18.01
N ALA A 21 9.09 6.45 -18.30
CA ALA A 21 9.89 6.64 -19.51
C ALA A 21 10.16 5.33 -20.25
N VAL A 22 10.24 5.39 -21.56
CA VAL A 22 10.62 4.30 -22.46
C VAL A 22 12.07 4.46 -22.84
N TYR A 23 12.82 3.40 -22.67
CA TYR A 23 14.26 3.34 -22.93
C TYR A 23 14.59 2.29 -23.98
N ASP A 24 15.59 2.58 -24.81
CA ASP A 24 16.31 1.59 -25.59
C ASP A 24 17.69 1.38 -24.98
N TYR A 25 18.00 0.13 -24.66
CA TYR A 25 19.31 -0.28 -24.18
C TYR A 25 20.04 -1.06 -25.28
N ASP A 26 21.13 -0.50 -25.78
CA ASP A 26 22.08 -1.17 -26.68
C ASP A 26 22.93 -2.13 -25.85
N MET A 27 22.76 -3.45 -26.10
CA MET A 27 23.46 -4.49 -25.35
C MET A 27 24.95 -4.59 -25.73
N ALA A 28 25.30 -4.27 -26.95
CA ALA A 28 26.69 -4.29 -27.42
C ALA A 28 27.46 -3.04 -26.95
N GLY A 29 26.90 -1.86 -27.18
CA GLY A 29 27.47 -0.58 -26.77
C GLY A 29 27.29 -0.26 -25.30
N ARG A 30 26.46 -1.00 -24.55
CA ARG A 30 26.10 -0.76 -23.15
C ARG A 30 25.63 0.67 -22.89
N SER A 31 24.85 1.21 -23.81
CA SER A 31 24.34 2.57 -23.75
C SER A 31 22.83 2.60 -23.63
N LEU A 32 22.31 3.63 -22.97
CA LEU A 32 20.89 3.84 -22.71
C LEU A 32 20.42 5.12 -23.40
N GLU A 33 19.37 4.99 -24.20
CA GLU A 33 18.72 6.10 -24.88
C GLU A 33 17.27 6.25 -24.39
N VAL A 34 16.87 7.46 -23.97
CA VAL A 34 15.48 7.78 -23.66
C VAL A 34 14.73 7.99 -24.96
N LYS A 35 13.71 7.19 -25.21
CA LYS A 35 12.86 7.29 -26.42
C LYS A 35 11.62 8.14 -26.20
N LYS A 36 11.07 8.09 -24.98
CA LYS A 36 9.90 8.87 -24.58
C LYS A 36 9.85 8.97 -23.07
N GLU A 37 9.55 10.13 -22.54
CA GLU A 37 9.26 10.37 -21.12
C GLU A 37 7.88 11.02 -21.00
N SER A 38 7.12 10.65 -19.97
CA SER A 38 5.83 11.27 -19.68
C SER A 38 6.06 12.70 -19.19
N GLU A 39 5.36 13.64 -19.80
CA GLU A 39 5.41 15.05 -19.39
C GLU A 39 4.69 15.23 -18.04
N VAL A 40 5.28 16.03 -17.17
CA VAL A 40 4.65 16.46 -15.92
C VAL A 40 4.24 17.92 -16.08
N LEU A 41 2.93 18.16 -16.13
CA LEU A 41 2.36 19.49 -16.31
C LEU A 41 2.73 20.40 -15.14
N GLY A 42 3.13 21.64 -15.46
CA GLY A 42 3.59 22.61 -14.45
C GLY A 42 5.09 22.54 -14.13
N GLY A 43 5.80 21.58 -14.72
CA GLY A 43 7.24 21.36 -14.50
C GLY A 43 7.52 20.46 -13.30
N TYR A 44 8.60 19.71 -13.38
CA TYR A 44 9.01 18.77 -12.33
C TYR A 44 10.53 18.62 -12.32
N ASP A 45 11.13 18.72 -11.16
CA ASP A 45 12.55 18.48 -10.94
C ASP A 45 12.73 17.37 -9.91
N LYS A 46 12.99 16.14 -10.40
CA LYS A 46 13.19 14.96 -9.56
C LYS A 46 14.32 15.10 -8.54
N THR A 47 15.28 15.99 -8.78
CA THR A 47 16.42 16.21 -7.88
C THR A 47 16.01 16.83 -6.55
N GLN A 48 14.81 17.41 -6.47
CA GLN A 48 14.25 17.98 -5.24
C GLN A 48 13.69 16.94 -4.27
N TYR A 49 13.49 15.70 -4.72
CA TYR A 49 12.88 14.63 -3.93
C TYR A 49 13.88 13.53 -3.57
N THR A 50 13.53 12.72 -2.60
CA THR A 50 14.31 11.58 -2.12
C THR A 50 13.39 10.40 -1.86
N THR A 51 13.88 9.21 -2.15
CA THR A 51 13.20 7.93 -1.82
C THR A 51 14.07 7.09 -0.90
N GLU A 52 13.45 6.37 0.01
CA GLU A 52 14.12 5.37 0.85
C GLU A 52 13.31 4.07 0.89
N ARG A 53 13.98 2.96 1.16
CA ARG A 53 13.37 1.68 1.49
C ARG A 53 13.66 1.38 2.95
N LEU A 54 12.61 1.23 3.75
CA LEU A 54 12.66 0.88 5.16
C LEU A 54 12.07 -0.50 5.38
N PHE A 55 12.27 -1.06 6.58
CA PHE A 55 11.72 -2.35 6.97
C PHE A 55 11.20 -2.26 8.40
N ALA A 56 9.91 -2.48 8.59
CA ALA A 56 9.26 -2.51 9.89
C ALA A 56 9.17 -3.95 10.42
N PRO A 57 9.59 -4.23 11.66
CA PRO A 57 9.40 -5.54 12.26
C PRO A 57 7.92 -5.74 12.64
N ALA A 58 7.28 -6.75 12.07
CA ALA A 58 5.96 -7.19 12.49
C ALA A 58 6.03 -7.99 13.79
N PRO A 59 4.91 -8.17 14.54
CA PRO A 59 4.92 -8.88 15.84
C PRO A 59 5.42 -10.33 15.77
N ASP A 60 5.27 -10.98 14.63
CA ASP A 60 5.75 -12.36 14.37
C ASP A 60 7.19 -12.43 13.86
N GLY A 61 7.86 -11.28 13.72
CA GLY A 61 9.24 -11.15 13.26
C GLY A 61 9.40 -10.99 11.75
N ALA A 62 8.32 -10.97 10.97
CA ALA A 62 8.39 -10.64 9.55
C ALA A 62 8.86 -9.19 9.37
N MET A 63 9.73 -8.95 8.38
CA MET A 63 10.23 -7.60 8.08
C MET A 63 9.43 -7.01 6.93
N VAL A 64 8.50 -6.12 7.24
CA VAL A 64 7.57 -5.52 6.27
C VAL A 64 8.26 -4.37 5.54
N PRO A 65 8.42 -4.44 4.20
CA PRO A 65 9.06 -3.36 3.46
C PRO A 65 8.15 -2.11 3.40
N ILE A 66 8.77 -0.93 3.47
CA ILE A 66 8.11 0.37 3.28
C ILE A 66 8.89 1.16 2.24
N SER A 67 8.21 1.62 1.18
CA SER A 67 8.78 2.61 0.25
C SER A 67 8.33 3.99 0.67
N ILE A 68 9.24 4.93 0.84
CA ILE A 68 8.90 6.32 1.17
C ILE A 68 9.44 7.29 0.12
N VAL A 69 8.73 8.39 -0.07
CA VAL A 69 9.16 9.53 -0.87
C VAL A 69 8.80 10.84 -0.18
N TYR A 70 9.68 11.82 -0.27
CA TYR A 70 9.47 13.14 0.29
C TYR A 70 10.34 14.20 -0.41
N LYS A 71 9.94 15.46 -0.32
CA LYS A 71 10.75 16.59 -0.78
C LYS A 71 11.95 16.78 0.14
N LYS A 72 13.14 17.00 -0.41
CA LYS A 72 14.36 17.28 0.36
C LYS A 72 14.13 18.44 1.32
N GLY A 73 14.48 18.24 2.59
CA GLY A 73 14.22 19.19 3.67
C GLY A 73 12.88 19.02 4.40
N ALA A 74 12.00 18.09 3.99
CA ALA A 74 10.82 17.76 4.78
C ALA A 74 11.19 17.11 6.13
N ARG A 75 12.29 16.32 6.19
CA ARG A 75 12.83 15.73 7.43
C ARG A 75 13.76 16.74 8.14
N LYS A 76 13.19 17.66 8.92
CA LYS A 76 13.95 18.70 9.65
C LYS A 76 14.08 18.43 11.16
N GLY A 77 14.08 17.16 11.58
CA GLY A 77 14.21 16.80 13.00
C GLY A 77 12.92 16.95 13.81
N THR A 78 11.80 17.26 13.17
CA THR A 78 10.44 17.26 13.76
C THR A 78 9.54 16.33 12.95
N PRO A 79 8.57 15.63 13.59
CA PRO A 79 7.61 14.79 12.88
C PRO A 79 6.89 15.56 11.76
N SER A 80 6.84 14.99 10.57
CA SER A 80 6.17 15.56 9.38
C SER A 80 4.80 14.95 9.17
N PRO A 81 3.86 15.64 8.50
CA PRO A 81 2.66 14.97 7.99
C PRO A 81 3.06 13.80 7.09
N LEU A 82 2.40 12.66 7.25
CA LEU A 82 2.68 11.45 6.49
C LEU A 82 1.38 10.79 6.05
N LEU A 83 1.32 10.38 4.78
CA LEU A 83 0.26 9.55 4.23
C LEU A 83 0.81 8.15 3.99
N LEU A 84 0.26 7.15 4.71
CA LEU A 84 0.60 5.75 4.58
C LEU A 84 -0.46 5.03 3.74
N TYR A 85 -0.06 4.49 2.60
CA TYR A 85 -0.90 3.69 1.71
C TYR A 85 -0.68 2.21 1.93
N GLY A 86 -1.77 1.41 1.84
CA GLY A 86 -1.69 -0.05 1.83
C GLY A 86 -2.83 -0.71 1.07
N TYR A 87 -2.58 -1.94 0.59
CA TYR A 87 -3.56 -2.76 -0.12
C TYR A 87 -3.67 -4.17 0.47
N GLY A 88 -2.71 -5.05 0.19
CA GLY A 88 -2.50 -6.33 0.86
C GLY A 88 -3.52 -7.41 0.52
N ALA A 89 -3.90 -7.58 -0.74
CA ALA A 89 -4.80 -8.65 -1.17
C ALA A 89 -4.49 -9.14 -2.59
N TYR A 90 -4.99 -10.32 -2.95
CA TYR A 90 -4.94 -10.94 -4.27
C TYR A 90 -3.53 -11.19 -4.82
N GLY A 91 -2.50 -11.09 -3.99
CA GLY A 91 -1.12 -11.15 -4.45
C GLY A 91 -0.73 -9.95 -5.35
N LEU A 92 -1.50 -8.87 -5.34
CA LEU A 92 -1.17 -7.66 -6.07
C LEU A 92 -0.06 -6.89 -5.39
N THR A 93 0.92 -6.42 -6.17
CA THR A 93 2.00 -5.57 -5.69
C THR A 93 1.61 -4.11 -5.72
N SER A 94 1.86 -3.39 -4.63
CA SER A 94 1.77 -1.93 -4.59
C SER A 94 3.06 -1.34 -5.13
N GLU A 95 3.11 -1.15 -6.47
CA GLU A 95 4.32 -0.69 -7.14
C GLU A 95 4.66 0.76 -6.76
N PRO A 96 5.93 1.07 -6.45
CA PRO A 96 6.38 2.43 -6.14
C PRO A 96 6.52 3.28 -7.42
N ASN A 97 5.43 3.46 -8.13
CA ASN A 97 5.36 4.22 -9.37
C ASN A 97 5.31 5.73 -9.13
N PHE A 98 5.59 6.49 -10.19
CA PHE A 98 5.40 7.93 -10.20
C PHE A 98 3.92 8.27 -10.33
N GLU A 99 3.41 9.03 -9.36
CA GLU A 99 2.04 9.55 -9.35
C GLU A 99 2.10 11.08 -9.33
N MET A 100 1.59 11.72 -10.38
CA MET A 100 1.66 13.19 -10.53
C MET A 100 0.88 13.92 -9.43
N GLU A 101 -0.19 13.31 -8.97
CA GLU A 101 -1.06 13.82 -7.91
C GLU A 101 -0.33 13.99 -6.57
N LEU A 102 0.65 13.13 -6.31
CA LEU A 102 1.45 13.20 -5.08
C LEU A 102 2.35 14.42 -5.01
N ILE A 103 2.76 15.00 -6.14
CA ILE A 103 3.68 16.17 -6.15
C ILE A 103 3.12 17.30 -5.28
N SER A 104 1.82 17.56 -5.38
CA SER A 104 1.15 18.60 -4.58
C SER A 104 1.26 18.35 -3.06
N LEU A 105 1.21 17.08 -2.62
CA LEU A 105 1.40 16.71 -1.22
C LEU A 105 2.88 16.85 -0.81
N LEU A 106 3.78 16.31 -1.62
CA LEU A 106 5.22 16.35 -1.38
C LEU A 106 5.75 17.78 -1.29
N ASP A 107 5.26 18.68 -2.15
CA ASP A 107 5.64 20.10 -2.15
C ASP A 107 5.18 20.86 -0.90
N ARG A 108 4.10 20.38 -0.27
CA ARG A 108 3.63 20.89 1.02
C ARG A 108 4.34 20.25 2.22
N GLY A 109 5.33 19.40 1.99
CA GLY A 109 6.14 18.75 3.03
C GLY A 109 5.54 17.47 3.60
N VAL A 110 4.51 16.90 2.96
CA VAL A 110 3.97 15.58 3.32
C VAL A 110 4.94 14.50 2.87
N ILE A 111 5.20 13.51 3.70
CA ILE A 111 5.87 12.26 3.35
C ILE A 111 4.80 11.31 2.80
N TYR A 112 5.04 10.67 1.66
CA TYR A 112 4.20 9.57 1.19
C TYR A 112 4.93 8.24 1.40
N ALA A 113 4.21 7.25 1.91
CA ALA A 113 4.72 5.93 2.21
C ALA A 113 3.79 4.84 1.69
N ILE A 114 4.37 3.76 1.17
CA ILE A 114 3.67 2.53 0.77
C ILE A 114 4.11 1.42 1.71
N ALA A 115 3.19 0.85 2.48
CA ALA A 115 3.40 -0.36 3.26
C ALA A 115 3.17 -1.59 2.37
N HIS A 116 4.22 -2.36 2.12
CA HIS A 116 4.17 -3.58 1.30
C HIS A 116 3.78 -4.78 2.17
N VAL A 117 2.55 -4.75 2.66
CA VAL A 117 2.03 -5.72 3.64
C VAL A 117 1.78 -7.09 3.02
N ARG A 118 1.74 -8.14 3.86
CA ARG A 118 1.34 -9.49 3.44
C ARG A 118 -0.07 -9.51 2.87
N GLY A 119 -0.32 -10.42 1.93
CA GLY A 119 -1.48 -10.43 1.04
C GLY A 119 -1.18 -9.84 -0.33
N GLY A 120 -0.13 -8.99 -0.44
CA GLY A 120 0.56 -8.68 -1.69
C GLY A 120 1.60 -9.75 -2.06
N SER A 121 2.36 -9.57 -3.13
CA SER A 121 3.46 -10.47 -3.53
C SER A 121 4.81 -9.78 -3.69
N GLU A 122 5.01 -8.64 -3.03
CA GLU A 122 6.25 -7.84 -3.11
C GLU A 122 7.50 -8.63 -2.68
N MET A 123 7.33 -9.57 -1.74
CA MET A 123 8.40 -10.46 -1.29
C MET A 123 8.31 -11.88 -1.89
N GLY A 124 7.43 -12.08 -2.88
CA GLY A 124 7.21 -13.37 -3.54
C GLY A 124 5.92 -14.06 -3.09
N ARG A 125 5.68 -15.28 -3.62
CA ARG A 125 4.42 -16.01 -3.42
C ARG A 125 4.08 -16.25 -1.94
N TYR A 126 5.07 -16.56 -1.11
CA TYR A 126 4.85 -16.81 0.33
C TYR A 126 4.25 -15.56 1.03
N TRP A 127 4.60 -14.35 0.59
CA TRP A 127 4.10 -13.10 1.14
C TRP A 127 2.59 -12.95 0.93
N TYR A 128 2.11 -13.43 -0.22
CA TYR A 128 0.68 -13.54 -0.49
C TYR A 128 0.00 -14.59 0.37
N GLU A 129 0.56 -15.81 0.41
CA GLU A 129 -0.03 -16.92 1.16
C GLU A 129 -0.15 -16.62 2.66
N GLU A 130 0.81 -15.92 3.24
CA GLU A 130 0.80 -15.51 4.65
C GLU A 130 -0.09 -14.28 4.94
N GLY A 131 -0.88 -13.80 3.98
CA GLY A 131 -1.79 -12.66 4.14
C GLY A 131 -3.19 -12.90 3.59
N ARG A 132 -3.61 -14.15 3.36
CA ARG A 132 -4.95 -14.53 2.91
C ARG A 132 -5.59 -15.60 3.78
N LEU A 133 -6.87 -15.89 3.57
CA LEU A 133 -7.63 -16.91 4.30
C LEU A 133 -7.43 -16.77 5.83
N PHE A 134 -6.99 -17.82 6.52
CA PHE A 134 -6.74 -17.81 7.97
C PHE A 134 -5.53 -16.98 8.41
N ASP A 135 -4.73 -16.47 7.47
CA ASP A 135 -3.59 -15.59 7.74
C ASP A 135 -3.87 -14.12 7.41
N LYS A 136 -5.11 -13.79 7.02
CA LYS A 136 -5.51 -12.44 6.60
C LYS A 136 -5.20 -11.36 7.63
N ARG A 137 -5.25 -11.65 8.91
CA ARG A 137 -4.94 -10.69 9.98
C ARG A 137 -3.49 -10.20 9.96
N ASN A 138 -2.57 -10.96 9.33
CA ASN A 138 -1.19 -10.52 9.15
C ASN A 138 -1.11 -9.24 8.30
N THR A 139 -1.98 -9.07 7.30
CA THR A 139 -2.08 -7.83 6.52
C THR A 139 -2.29 -6.60 7.42
N PHE A 140 -3.18 -6.71 8.40
CA PHE A 140 -3.54 -5.62 9.31
C PHE A 140 -2.45 -5.35 10.34
N SER A 141 -1.87 -6.41 10.93
CA SER A 141 -0.75 -6.29 11.87
C SER A 141 0.50 -5.71 11.21
N ASP A 142 0.77 -6.08 9.97
CA ASP A 142 1.88 -5.53 9.18
C ASP A 142 1.72 -4.02 8.95
N PHE A 143 0.51 -3.59 8.60
CA PHE A 143 0.22 -2.16 8.38
C PHE A 143 0.36 -1.34 9.68
N ILE A 144 -0.16 -1.88 10.78
CA ILE A 144 0.01 -1.28 12.11
C ILE A 144 1.49 -1.18 12.47
N ALA A 145 2.27 -2.26 12.27
CA ALA A 145 3.71 -2.27 12.53
C ALA A 145 4.45 -1.24 11.68
N CYS A 146 4.08 -1.07 10.40
CA CYS A 146 4.63 -0.02 9.55
C CYS A 146 4.34 1.38 10.11
N ALA A 147 3.11 1.63 10.54
CA ALA A 147 2.69 2.92 11.11
C ALA A 147 3.45 3.21 12.41
N GLU A 148 3.53 2.24 13.33
CA GLU A 148 4.28 2.34 14.59
C GLU A 148 5.76 2.61 14.34
N TYR A 149 6.37 1.85 13.42
CA TYR A 149 7.77 2.04 13.05
C TYR A 149 8.05 3.45 12.53
N LEU A 150 7.19 3.99 11.64
CA LEU A 150 7.34 5.35 11.12
C LEU A 150 7.25 6.43 12.21
N VAL A 151 6.40 6.21 13.22
CA VAL A 151 6.30 7.08 14.42
C VAL A 151 7.55 6.95 15.29
N GLU A 152 7.99 5.73 15.59
CA GLU A 152 9.19 5.47 16.41
C GLU A 152 10.47 6.04 15.77
N GLN A 153 10.56 6.00 14.45
CA GLN A 153 11.67 6.62 13.70
C GLN A 153 11.58 8.16 13.65
N GLY A 154 10.56 8.77 14.24
CA GLY A 154 10.36 10.22 14.27
C GLY A 154 10.05 10.83 12.89
N LEU A 155 9.62 10.02 11.92
CA LEU A 155 9.21 10.49 10.60
C LEU A 155 7.88 11.22 10.67
N THR A 156 6.99 10.76 11.53
CA THR A 156 5.65 11.31 11.78
C THR A 156 5.27 11.16 13.25
N SER A 157 4.04 11.51 13.59
CA SER A 157 3.40 11.28 14.89
C SER A 157 1.92 10.97 14.70
N PRO A 158 1.22 10.35 15.66
CA PRO A 158 -0.18 9.96 15.49
C PRO A 158 -1.11 11.13 15.09
N ASP A 159 -0.82 12.34 15.54
CA ASP A 159 -1.55 13.56 15.19
C ASP A 159 -1.26 14.09 13.76
N LYS A 160 -0.30 13.49 13.05
CA LYS A 160 0.13 13.85 11.70
C LYS A 160 0.12 12.68 10.71
N LEU A 161 -0.17 11.47 11.18
CA LEU A 161 -0.24 10.28 10.36
C LEU A 161 -1.64 10.12 9.78
N ALA A 162 -1.72 10.04 8.46
CA ALA A 162 -2.93 9.64 7.74
C ALA A 162 -2.70 8.29 7.07
N ALA A 163 -3.78 7.54 6.85
CA ALA A 163 -3.76 6.28 6.12
C ALA A 163 -4.74 6.30 4.96
N GLU A 164 -4.44 5.56 3.89
CA GLU A 164 -5.29 5.41 2.71
C GLU A 164 -5.28 3.98 2.19
N GLY A 165 -6.45 3.51 1.76
CA GLY A 165 -6.60 2.22 1.08
C GLY A 165 -7.85 2.19 0.22
N VAL A 166 -7.78 1.46 -0.90
CA VAL A 166 -8.82 1.38 -1.92
C VAL A 166 -9.34 -0.04 -2.02
N SER A 167 -10.66 -0.26 -2.15
CA SER A 167 -11.26 -1.60 -2.35
C SER A 167 -10.90 -2.56 -1.21
N ALA A 168 -10.13 -3.63 -1.46
CA ALA A 168 -9.55 -4.50 -0.43
C ALA A 168 -8.60 -3.76 0.52
N GLY A 169 -7.90 -2.71 0.05
CA GLY A 169 -7.19 -1.77 0.92
C GLY A 169 -8.13 -0.97 1.81
N GLY A 170 -9.38 -0.77 1.41
CA GLY A 170 -10.43 -0.20 2.26
C GLY A 170 -10.85 -1.14 3.39
N LEU A 171 -10.85 -2.47 3.18
CA LEU A 171 -10.95 -3.46 4.25
C LEU A 171 -9.80 -3.30 5.25
N LEU A 172 -8.57 -3.19 4.75
CA LEU A 172 -7.39 -2.93 5.59
C LEU A 172 -7.60 -1.69 6.47
N ILE A 173 -8.01 -0.57 5.88
CA ILE A 173 -8.26 0.70 6.59
C ILE A 173 -9.35 0.54 7.66
N GLY A 174 -10.48 -0.10 7.33
CA GLY A 174 -11.58 -0.31 8.28
C GLY A 174 -11.18 -1.22 9.44
N ALA A 175 -10.45 -2.31 9.16
CA ALA A 175 -9.96 -3.22 10.20
C ALA A 175 -8.97 -2.52 11.14
N VAL A 176 -8.01 -1.77 10.59
CA VAL A 176 -7.02 -1.03 11.36
C VAL A 176 -7.67 0.10 12.17
N ALA A 177 -8.68 0.79 11.63
CA ALA A 177 -9.44 1.79 12.38
C ALA A 177 -10.10 1.21 13.64
N ASN A 178 -10.61 -0.03 13.57
CA ASN A 178 -11.15 -0.72 14.74
C ASN A 178 -10.08 -1.20 15.73
N MET A 179 -8.91 -1.62 15.23
CA MET A 179 -7.83 -2.20 16.03
C MET A 179 -6.96 -1.14 16.72
N ARG A 180 -6.62 -0.06 16.01
CA ARG A 180 -5.70 0.99 16.47
C ARG A 180 -6.16 2.39 16.04
N PRO A 181 -7.33 2.84 16.51
CA PRO A 181 -7.87 4.17 16.22
C PRO A 181 -6.96 5.31 16.70
N ASP A 182 -6.17 5.05 17.75
CA ASP A 182 -5.24 5.98 18.40
C ASP A 182 -4.03 6.36 17.53
N LEU A 183 -3.72 5.55 16.54
CA LEU A 183 -2.47 5.65 15.78
C LEU A 183 -2.56 6.65 14.61
N PHE A 184 -3.76 7.00 14.17
CA PHE A 184 -3.99 7.81 12.97
C PHE A 184 -4.82 9.06 13.25
N LYS A 185 -4.43 10.17 12.63
CA LYS A 185 -5.21 11.44 12.66
C LYS A 185 -6.37 11.38 11.69
N ALA A 186 -6.18 10.78 10.53
CA ALA A 186 -7.19 10.64 9.49
C ALA A 186 -7.00 9.37 8.68
N MET A 187 -8.09 8.81 8.17
CA MET A 187 -8.07 7.63 7.32
C MET A 187 -9.03 7.81 6.12
N VAL A 188 -8.60 7.33 4.96
CA VAL A 188 -9.38 7.37 3.71
C VAL A 188 -9.62 5.93 3.24
N GLY A 189 -10.89 5.54 3.17
CA GLY A 189 -11.31 4.27 2.58
C GLY A 189 -12.04 4.52 1.26
N ALA A 190 -11.36 4.42 0.14
CA ALA A 190 -11.98 4.62 -1.16
C ALA A 190 -12.65 3.33 -1.64
N VAL A 191 -13.95 3.40 -1.96
CA VAL A 191 -14.79 2.24 -2.36
C VAL A 191 -14.51 0.99 -1.50
N PRO A 192 -14.60 1.09 -0.16
CA PRO A 192 -14.02 0.09 0.74
C PRO A 192 -14.86 -1.17 0.84
N PHE A 193 -14.19 -2.33 0.91
CA PHE A 193 -14.80 -3.62 1.21
C PHE A 193 -14.89 -3.81 2.74
N VAL A 194 -15.95 -3.32 3.38
CA VAL A 194 -16.05 -3.27 4.85
C VAL A 194 -17.10 -4.19 5.48
N ASP A 195 -18.08 -4.63 4.72
CA ASP A 195 -19.07 -5.63 5.15
C ASP A 195 -18.70 -6.99 4.56
N VAL A 196 -17.70 -7.62 5.17
CA VAL A 196 -17.10 -8.86 4.64
C VAL A 196 -18.10 -10.02 4.73
N ILE A 197 -18.76 -10.18 5.88
CA ILE A 197 -19.61 -11.33 6.15
C ILE A 197 -20.84 -11.34 5.25
N ASN A 198 -21.62 -10.26 5.23
CA ASN A 198 -22.85 -10.23 4.42
C ASN A 198 -22.55 -10.32 2.93
N THR A 199 -21.48 -9.68 2.46
CA THR A 199 -21.05 -9.76 1.07
C THR A 199 -20.66 -11.18 0.68
N MET A 200 -19.86 -11.85 1.51
CA MET A 200 -19.37 -13.21 1.20
C MET A 200 -20.41 -14.32 1.45
N LEU A 201 -21.51 -14.01 2.15
CA LEU A 201 -22.66 -14.92 2.31
C LEU A 201 -23.65 -14.83 1.14
N ASP A 202 -23.61 -13.78 0.33
CA ASP A 202 -24.53 -13.58 -0.79
C ASP A 202 -23.89 -13.99 -2.14
N PRO A 203 -24.16 -15.22 -2.63
CA PRO A 203 -23.58 -15.68 -3.90
C PRO A 203 -24.19 -14.99 -5.13
N SER A 204 -25.22 -14.15 -4.97
CA SER A 204 -25.80 -13.36 -6.07
C SER A 204 -24.97 -12.11 -6.39
N ILE A 205 -24.13 -11.66 -5.46
CA ILE A 205 -23.20 -10.55 -5.68
C ILE A 205 -22.08 -11.02 -6.63
N PRO A 206 -21.83 -10.31 -7.72
CA PRO A 206 -20.73 -10.65 -8.63
C PRO A 206 -19.40 -10.76 -7.87
N LEU A 207 -18.58 -11.74 -8.25
CA LEU A 207 -17.28 -12.09 -7.70
C LEU A 207 -17.30 -12.86 -6.36
N THR A 208 -18.33 -12.79 -5.53
CA THR A 208 -18.38 -13.46 -4.21
C THR A 208 -17.87 -14.90 -4.25
N VAL A 209 -18.41 -15.73 -5.14
CA VAL A 209 -18.05 -17.17 -5.19
C VAL A 209 -16.59 -17.39 -5.58
N ILE A 210 -16.06 -16.62 -6.53
CA ILE A 210 -14.65 -16.75 -6.94
C ILE A 210 -13.68 -16.19 -5.90
N GLU A 211 -14.14 -15.28 -5.06
CA GLU A 211 -13.33 -14.67 -3.99
C GLU A 211 -13.28 -15.51 -2.71
N TYR A 212 -13.99 -16.66 -2.64
CA TYR A 212 -13.79 -17.62 -1.56
C TYR A 212 -12.35 -18.13 -1.47
N GLU A 213 -11.61 -18.11 -2.58
CA GLU A 213 -10.19 -18.45 -2.58
C GLU A 213 -9.31 -17.40 -1.90
N GLU A 214 -9.75 -16.15 -1.83
CA GLU A 214 -9.03 -15.06 -1.17
C GLU A 214 -9.44 -14.92 0.29
N TRP A 215 -10.74 -14.88 0.57
CA TRP A 215 -11.27 -14.56 1.88
C TRP A 215 -11.69 -15.80 2.69
N GLY A 216 -12.03 -16.90 2.03
CA GLY A 216 -12.68 -18.08 2.58
C GLY A 216 -14.19 -18.08 2.32
N ASN A 217 -14.83 -19.23 2.53
CA ASN A 217 -16.26 -19.39 2.35
C ASN A 217 -16.97 -19.34 3.71
N PRO A 218 -17.69 -18.26 4.07
CA PRO A 218 -18.36 -18.16 5.38
C PRO A 218 -19.54 -19.09 5.59
N ASN A 219 -19.97 -19.88 4.58
CA ASN A 219 -20.87 -21.00 4.78
C ASN A 219 -20.18 -22.15 5.55
N GLU A 220 -18.87 -22.16 5.64
CA GLU A 220 -18.07 -23.03 6.50
C GLU A 220 -17.76 -22.29 7.81
N LYS A 221 -18.13 -22.92 8.95
CA LYS A 221 -18.08 -22.26 10.25
C LYS A 221 -16.70 -21.67 10.60
N ASP A 222 -15.64 -22.37 10.29
CA ASP A 222 -14.28 -21.94 10.64
C ASP A 222 -13.89 -20.64 9.91
N TYR A 223 -14.27 -20.50 8.64
CA TYR A 223 -14.07 -19.24 7.89
C TYR A 223 -14.98 -18.13 8.40
N PHE A 224 -16.24 -18.44 8.71
CA PHE A 224 -17.15 -17.46 9.29
C PHE A 224 -16.59 -16.90 10.60
N ASP A 225 -16.22 -17.77 11.53
CA ASP A 225 -15.68 -17.37 12.84
C ASP A 225 -14.40 -16.54 12.68
N TYR A 226 -13.53 -16.91 11.72
CA TYR A 226 -12.30 -16.17 11.46
C TYR A 226 -12.58 -14.79 10.85
N MET A 227 -13.42 -14.69 9.83
CA MET A 227 -13.81 -13.42 9.20
C MET A 227 -14.45 -12.46 10.21
N MET A 228 -15.29 -12.98 11.13
CA MET A 228 -15.87 -12.19 12.22
C MET A 228 -14.82 -11.52 13.10
N THR A 229 -13.60 -12.05 13.17
CA THR A 229 -12.52 -11.43 13.97
C THR A 229 -11.96 -10.13 13.39
N TYR A 230 -12.26 -9.85 12.11
CA TYR A 230 -11.67 -8.68 11.44
C TYR A 230 -12.65 -7.89 10.56
N SER A 231 -13.82 -8.42 10.20
CA SER A 231 -14.80 -7.70 9.36
C SER A 231 -15.09 -6.32 9.95
N PRO A 232 -14.79 -5.22 9.26
CA PRO A 232 -14.88 -3.87 9.85
C PRO A 232 -16.27 -3.54 10.36
N TYR A 233 -17.31 -3.84 9.59
CA TYR A 233 -18.71 -3.56 9.96
C TYR A 233 -19.09 -4.25 11.27
N ASP A 234 -18.68 -5.50 11.48
CA ASP A 234 -19.04 -6.34 12.62
C ASP A 234 -18.20 -6.01 13.87
N ASN A 235 -17.10 -5.28 13.72
CA ASN A 235 -16.17 -4.95 14.80
C ASN A 235 -16.19 -3.47 15.23
N VAL A 236 -17.20 -2.70 14.80
CA VAL A 236 -17.39 -1.32 15.26
C VAL A 236 -17.66 -1.29 16.78
N LYS A 237 -16.97 -0.42 17.47
CA LYS A 237 -17.06 -0.25 18.94
C LYS A 237 -17.35 1.20 19.30
N ALA A 238 -17.89 1.41 20.50
CA ALA A 238 -18.01 2.74 21.09
C ALA A 238 -16.62 3.20 21.57
N GLN A 239 -15.85 3.85 20.67
CA GLN A 239 -14.51 4.36 20.91
C GLN A 239 -14.28 5.64 20.09
N GLU A 240 -13.21 6.38 20.38
CA GLU A 240 -12.80 7.51 19.54
C GLU A 240 -12.15 6.98 18.27
N TYR A 241 -12.71 7.33 17.12
CA TYR A 241 -12.17 7.01 15.81
C TYR A 241 -11.40 8.20 15.22
N PRO A 242 -10.41 7.96 14.34
CA PRO A 242 -9.80 9.03 13.56
C PRO A 242 -10.84 9.72 12.66
N ASN A 243 -10.47 10.86 12.07
CA ASN A 243 -11.31 11.46 11.03
C ASN A 243 -11.38 10.49 9.82
N MET A 244 -12.59 10.16 9.40
CA MET A 244 -12.81 9.20 8.31
C MET A 244 -13.36 9.89 7.06
N LEU A 245 -12.81 9.55 5.89
CA LEU A 245 -13.38 9.85 4.58
C LEU A 245 -13.65 8.51 3.88
N VAL A 246 -14.93 8.30 3.47
CA VAL A 246 -15.39 7.08 2.81
C VAL A 246 -16.12 7.42 1.54
#